data_5e73ee37613b3f84aae03ebe58913730
#
_entry.id   5e73ee37613b3f84aae03ebe58913730
#
_cell.length_a   1.000
_cell.length_b   1.000
_cell.length_c   1.000
_cell.angle_alpha   90.00
_cell.angle_beta   90.00
_cell.angle_gamma   90.00
#
_symmetry.space_group_name_H-M   'P 1'
#
loop_
_entity.id
_entity.type
_entity.pdbx_description
1 polymer ?
#
loop_
_entity_poly.entity_id
_entity_poly.type
_entity_poly.pdbx_seq_one_letter_code
_entity_poly.pdbx_strand_id
1 'polypeptide(L)'
;FEGTHLAIWHGFNLPLLMSAIALLGGIIFYFSLAKGGKIREIDLDPHLGQFQGKLLFQLFLKHLLQVSRKIKRKTENGSLQSYLVWIIVFTVFIVALPLFNQGLTTGTRELTHAPIIAIVLWLLLFSACWMMLWFHHERIKAVLISGAVGLVVTMIFVGLSAPDLAQTQITVDVVTTVLLLMSLSLLPQLTPYESSRSRRWRDALIAIGGGIGIGWIAWLVITRDHNSISWFFNQQSIPLGGGTNVVNVILVDFRVFDTFGEIAVLGIAAIGTLCLMDGMRAHGTIMTQGLTYRFNPSPLMLRITASWILPIALVISLYIFLRGHNLPGGGFIAGLITAMALIIQYIALGQDQTEQMLKAKSGRLYEIWIGVGLSIAGLTGLAAWFWGRPFLTSAHIYVNPPIIGEMHLASAALFDVGVYVTVVGAVMLMISVLGDSRHSGMSGPLPKE
;
A
#
# COMPACT_ATOMS: atom_id res chain seq x y z
N PHE A 1 9.35 40.84 -35.36
CA PHE A 1 10.62 41.07 -36.08
C PHE A 1 10.32 41.70 -37.43
N GLU A 2 9.85 42.91 -37.43
CA GLU A 2 9.70 43.73 -38.64
C GLU A 2 11.00 44.53 -38.81
N GLY A 3 11.61 44.41 -40.03
CA GLY A 3 12.55 45.39 -40.51
C GLY A 3 14.04 45.04 -40.54
N THR A 4 14.45 43.77 -40.49
CA THR A 4 15.85 43.43 -40.78
C THR A 4 16.03 43.16 -42.27
N HIS A 5 16.39 44.20 -43.05
CA HIS A 5 16.91 44.02 -44.41
C HIS A 5 18.26 43.29 -44.32
N LEU A 6 18.29 42.06 -44.71
CA LEU A 6 19.51 41.26 -44.88
C LEU A 6 20.25 41.77 -46.11
N ALA A 7 21.09 42.76 -45.95
CA ALA A 7 22.02 43.19 -47.00
C ALA A 7 23.43 42.72 -46.64
N ILE A 8 24.17 42.25 -47.63
CA ILE A 8 25.55 41.73 -47.47
C ILE A 8 26.51 42.87 -47.02
N TRP A 9 26.15 44.13 -47.29
CA TRP A 9 26.95 45.33 -46.94
C TRP A 9 26.03 46.40 -46.34
N HIS A 10 26.35 46.85 -45.09
CA HIS A 10 25.60 47.87 -44.37
C HIS A 10 26.45 49.15 -44.12
N GLY A 11 27.50 49.33 -44.93
CA GLY A 11 28.42 50.47 -44.70
C GLY A 11 29.39 50.27 -43.54
N PHE A 12 30.16 51.31 -43.22
CA PHE A 12 31.08 51.33 -42.09
C PHE A 12 30.29 51.54 -40.80
N ASN A 13 29.98 50.46 -40.11
CA ASN A 13 29.27 50.50 -38.83
C ASN A 13 30.14 49.93 -37.69
N LEU A 14 29.74 50.18 -36.45
CA LEU A 14 30.47 49.77 -35.25
C LEU A 14 30.74 48.25 -35.20
N PRO A 15 29.85 47.35 -35.56
CA PRO A 15 30.12 45.92 -35.62
C PRO A 15 31.21 45.54 -36.64
N LEU A 16 31.27 46.21 -37.80
CA LEU A 16 32.32 45.98 -38.79
C LEU A 16 33.69 46.47 -38.26
N LEU A 17 33.71 47.61 -37.58
CA LEU A 17 34.92 48.13 -36.96
C LEU A 17 35.44 47.17 -35.85
N MET A 18 34.55 46.65 -35.02
CA MET A 18 34.93 45.67 -33.98
C MET A 18 35.46 44.37 -34.62
N SER A 19 34.86 43.90 -35.71
CA SER A 19 35.34 42.72 -36.44
C SER A 19 36.71 42.96 -37.08
N ALA A 20 36.93 44.13 -37.66
CA ALA A 20 38.22 44.52 -38.21
C ALA A 20 39.33 44.63 -37.14
N ILE A 21 39.01 45.22 -35.98
CA ILE A 21 39.92 45.29 -34.83
C ILE A 21 40.26 43.91 -34.30
N ALA A 22 39.25 43.03 -34.19
CA ALA A 22 39.47 41.68 -33.69
C ALA A 22 40.36 40.87 -34.67
N LEU A 23 40.16 41.03 -35.96
CA LEU A 23 40.93 40.34 -36.99
C LEU A 23 42.35 40.85 -37.07
N LEU A 24 42.55 42.21 -37.09
CA LEU A 24 43.88 42.83 -37.03
C LEU A 24 44.59 42.47 -35.72
N GLY A 25 43.90 42.54 -34.59
CA GLY A 25 44.45 42.16 -33.30
C GLY A 25 44.90 40.67 -33.30
N GLY A 26 44.11 39.76 -33.85
CA GLY A 26 44.47 38.35 -33.99
C GLY A 26 45.70 38.16 -34.90
N ILE A 27 45.79 38.91 -36.02
CA ILE A 27 46.91 38.83 -36.94
C ILE A 27 48.18 39.38 -36.25
N ILE A 28 48.09 40.50 -35.60
CA ILE A 28 49.26 41.12 -34.86
C ILE A 28 49.70 40.16 -33.76
N PHE A 29 48.79 39.61 -32.99
CA PHE A 29 49.06 38.67 -31.93
C PHE A 29 49.72 37.39 -32.49
N TYR A 30 49.22 36.85 -33.59
CA TYR A 30 49.83 35.69 -34.24
C TYR A 30 51.24 35.98 -34.72
N PHE A 31 51.48 37.09 -35.43
CA PHE A 31 52.80 37.43 -35.90
C PHE A 31 53.82 37.82 -34.81
N SER A 32 53.36 38.42 -33.71
CA SER A 32 54.18 38.75 -32.55
C SER A 32 54.66 37.47 -31.83
N LEU A 33 53.78 36.48 -31.73
CA LEU A 33 54.07 35.19 -31.16
C LEU A 33 54.94 34.32 -32.09
N ALA A 34 54.60 34.32 -33.39
CA ALA A 34 55.32 33.51 -34.38
C ALA A 34 56.75 33.99 -34.62
N LYS A 35 57.01 35.33 -34.71
CA LYS A 35 58.37 35.89 -34.85
C LYS A 35 59.22 35.75 -33.59
N GLY A 36 58.58 35.60 -32.43
CA GLY A 36 59.33 35.45 -31.15
C GLY A 36 59.82 34.02 -30.88
N GLY A 37 59.54 33.05 -31.76
CA GLY A 37 59.89 31.62 -31.50
C GLY A 37 59.20 31.00 -30.29
N LYS A 38 58.40 31.79 -29.60
CA LYS A 38 57.81 31.44 -28.29
C LYS A 38 56.51 30.59 -28.38
N ILE A 39 55.95 30.39 -29.56
CA ILE A 39 54.74 29.51 -29.72
C ILE A 39 55.08 28.05 -29.42
N ARG A 40 56.35 27.67 -29.60
CA ARG A 40 56.82 26.30 -29.38
C ARG A 40 57.24 26.01 -27.95
N GLU A 41 57.35 27.06 -27.09
CA GLU A 41 57.82 26.98 -25.70
C GLU A 41 56.81 27.54 -24.68
N ILE A 42 55.62 27.99 -25.12
CA ILE A 42 54.53 28.28 -24.17
C ILE A 42 53.91 26.92 -23.84
N ASP A 43 54.63 26.17 -23.05
CA ASP A 43 54.07 25.04 -22.31
C ASP A 43 53.17 25.66 -21.21
N LEU A 44 51.90 25.85 -21.52
CA LEU A 44 50.88 26.31 -20.57
C LEU A 44 50.63 25.29 -19.48
N ASP A 45 51.30 24.15 -19.57
CA ASP A 45 51.11 22.98 -18.72
C ASP A 45 51.66 23.13 -17.27
N PRO A 46 52.74 23.88 -16.92
CA PRO A 46 53.19 23.87 -15.53
C PRO A 46 52.29 24.68 -14.59
N HIS A 47 51.47 25.64 -15.08
CA HIS A 47 50.61 26.46 -14.24
C HIS A 47 49.12 26.14 -14.39
N LEU A 48 48.69 25.57 -15.49
CA LEU A 48 47.30 25.12 -15.75
C LEU A 48 47.10 23.61 -15.55
N GLY A 49 48.17 22.86 -15.38
CA GLY A 49 48.12 21.41 -15.14
C GLY A 49 47.34 21.00 -13.90
N GLN A 50 47.19 21.91 -12.93
CA GLN A 50 46.34 21.68 -11.76
C GLN A 50 44.84 21.96 -12.03
N PHE A 51 44.51 22.62 -13.12
CA PHE A 51 43.13 22.97 -13.52
C PHE A 51 42.70 22.32 -14.83
N GLN A 52 43.21 21.12 -15.11
CA GLN A 52 42.67 20.33 -16.24
C GLN A 52 41.21 20.03 -15.99
N GLY A 53 40.32 20.44 -16.91
CA GLY A 53 38.87 20.15 -16.84
C GLY A 53 38.56 18.66 -16.63
N LYS A 54 39.42 17.78 -17.20
CA LYS A 54 39.38 16.34 -16.97
C LYS A 54 39.62 15.95 -15.49
N LEU A 55 40.59 16.57 -14.83
CA LEU A 55 40.90 16.33 -13.41
C LEU A 55 39.76 16.81 -12.50
N LEU A 56 39.24 18.02 -12.78
CA LEU A 56 38.09 18.57 -12.05
C LEU A 56 36.86 17.68 -12.20
N PHE A 57 36.58 17.19 -13.40
CA PHE A 57 35.48 16.28 -13.65
C PHE A 57 35.67 14.96 -12.92
N GLN A 58 36.87 14.39 -12.94
CA GLN A 58 37.18 13.16 -12.22
C GLN A 58 37.05 13.32 -10.70
N LEU A 59 37.51 14.45 -10.15
CA LEU A 59 37.36 14.78 -8.72
C LEU A 59 35.87 14.96 -8.34
N PHE A 60 35.10 15.68 -9.17
CA PHE A 60 33.67 15.82 -9.00
C PHE A 60 32.96 14.46 -9.02
N LEU A 61 33.25 13.65 -10.02
CA LEU A 61 32.66 12.31 -10.14
C LEU A 61 33.04 11.41 -8.95
N LYS A 62 34.30 11.45 -8.53
CA LYS A 62 34.79 10.70 -7.36
C LYS A 62 34.08 11.17 -6.09
N HIS A 63 33.94 12.48 -5.89
CA HIS A 63 33.22 13.05 -4.74
C HIS A 63 31.73 12.68 -4.77
N LEU A 64 31.09 12.80 -5.92
CA LEU A 64 29.69 12.41 -6.13
C LEU A 64 29.46 10.92 -5.78
N LEU A 65 30.32 10.04 -6.27
CA LEU A 65 30.27 8.62 -5.97
C LEU A 65 30.54 8.32 -4.48
N GLN A 66 31.44 9.05 -3.84
CA GLN A 66 31.70 8.90 -2.41
C GLN A 66 30.49 9.34 -1.57
N VAL A 67 29.90 10.48 -1.90
CA VAL A 67 28.67 10.97 -1.24
C VAL A 67 27.51 10.01 -1.46
N SER A 68 27.30 9.57 -2.70
CA SER A 68 26.28 8.57 -3.03
C SER A 68 26.45 7.27 -2.24
N ARG A 69 27.67 6.73 -2.18
CA ARG A 69 27.95 5.53 -1.37
C ARG A 69 27.73 5.76 0.13
N LYS A 70 28.05 6.94 0.64
CA LYS A 70 27.83 7.31 2.05
C LYS A 70 26.35 7.42 2.37
N ILE A 71 25.56 8.04 1.47
CA ILE A 71 24.10 8.09 1.57
C ILE A 71 23.53 6.68 1.51
N LYS A 72 23.91 5.90 0.48
CA LYS A 72 23.44 4.52 0.32
C LYS A 72 23.69 3.67 1.57
N ARG A 73 24.90 3.69 2.14
CA ARG A 73 25.21 2.94 3.37
C ARG A 73 24.37 3.36 4.57
N LYS A 74 23.93 4.62 4.61
CA LYS A 74 23.09 5.14 5.70
C LYS A 74 21.62 4.82 5.51
N THR A 75 21.14 4.83 4.27
CA THR A 75 19.74 4.58 3.92
C THR A 75 19.46 3.08 3.66
N GLU A 76 20.37 2.36 3.00
CA GLU A 76 20.25 0.95 2.68
C GLU A 76 21.23 0.09 3.52
N ASN A 77 20.99 0.03 4.80
CA ASN A 77 21.83 -0.75 5.73
C ASN A 77 21.30 -2.18 5.99
N GLY A 78 20.25 -2.62 5.27
CA GLY A 78 19.62 -3.92 5.45
C GLY A 78 18.75 -4.04 6.72
N SER A 79 18.64 -2.98 7.52
CA SER A 79 17.81 -2.97 8.73
C SER A 79 16.42 -2.42 8.44
N LEU A 80 15.38 -3.24 8.53
CA LEU A 80 13.99 -2.85 8.38
C LEU A 80 13.61 -1.71 9.35
N GLN A 81 14.14 -1.75 10.56
CA GLN A 81 13.93 -0.70 11.56
C GLN A 81 14.44 0.66 11.09
N SER A 82 15.62 0.70 10.43
CA SER A 82 16.15 1.95 9.86
C SER A 82 15.27 2.48 8.72
N TYR A 83 14.74 1.60 7.89
CA TYR A 83 13.84 1.98 6.80
C TYR A 83 12.54 2.58 7.34
N LEU A 84 11.94 1.95 8.35
CA LEU A 84 10.74 2.48 9.01
C LEU A 84 10.99 3.86 9.62
N VAL A 85 12.13 4.05 10.29
CA VAL A 85 12.50 5.38 10.84
C VAL A 85 12.55 6.44 9.73
N TRP A 86 13.19 6.15 8.60
CA TRP A 86 13.27 7.11 7.48
C TRP A 86 11.89 7.41 6.90
N ILE A 87 11.05 6.38 6.71
CA ILE A 87 9.68 6.56 6.20
C ILE A 87 8.87 7.45 7.14
N ILE A 88 8.86 7.14 8.45
CA ILE A 88 8.07 7.89 9.42
C ILE A 88 8.57 9.33 9.54
N VAL A 89 9.88 9.54 9.67
CA VAL A 89 10.46 10.89 9.77
C VAL A 89 10.14 11.73 8.53
N PHE A 90 10.27 11.14 7.34
CA PHE A 90 9.97 11.82 6.09
C PHE A 90 8.47 12.15 5.96
N THR A 91 7.59 11.22 6.35
CA THR A 91 6.14 11.44 6.36
C THR A 91 5.76 12.56 7.32
N VAL A 92 6.27 12.54 8.56
CA VAL A 92 6.04 13.60 9.55
C VAL A 92 6.54 14.95 9.04
N PHE A 93 7.71 14.98 8.40
CA PHE A 93 8.27 16.21 7.82
C PHE A 93 7.38 16.79 6.71
N ILE A 94 6.94 15.94 5.73
CA ILE A 94 6.06 16.39 4.64
C ILE A 94 4.73 16.91 5.18
N VAL A 95 4.13 16.20 6.13
CA VAL A 95 2.85 16.58 6.72
C VAL A 95 2.96 17.84 7.56
N ALA A 96 4.11 18.07 8.18
CA ALA A 96 4.36 19.31 8.95
C ALA A 96 4.55 20.56 8.07
N LEU A 97 5.04 20.42 6.83
CA LEU A 97 5.32 21.57 5.95
C LEU A 97 4.10 22.49 5.72
N PRO A 98 2.90 22.01 5.36
CA PRO A 98 1.72 22.85 5.21
C PRO A 98 1.30 23.56 6.51
N LEU A 99 1.52 22.90 7.66
CA LEU A 99 1.15 23.47 8.97
C LEU A 99 1.98 24.71 9.33
N PHE A 100 3.26 24.74 8.93
CA PHE A 100 4.11 25.91 9.14
C PHE A 100 3.65 27.13 8.33
N ASN A 101 3.07 26.91 7.15
CA ASN A 101 2.66 27.98 6.24
C ASN A 101 1.26 28.53 6.56
N GLN A 102 0.37 27.75 7.13
CA GLN A 102 -1.04 28.12 7.32
C GLN A 102 -1.43 28.52 8.74
N GLY A 103 -0.48 28.55 9.67
CA GLY A 103 -0.73 28.86 11.07
C GLY A 103 -1.37 27.72 11.86
N LEU A 104 -0.91 27.55 13.10
CA LEU A 104 -1.32 26.48 14.02
C LEU A 104 -2.52 26.91 14.89
N THR A 105 -3.37 27.83 14.41
CA THR A 105 -4.53 28.30 15.18
C THR A 105 -5.62 27.23 15.22
N THR A 106 -6.10 26.92 16.41
CA THR A 106 -7.27 26.05 16.62
C THR A 106 -8.53 26.72 16.05
N GLY A 107 -9.47 25.90 15.54
CA GLY A 107 -10.78 26.40 15.11
C GLY A 107 -11.67 26.77 16.28
N THR A 108 -12.80 27.38 15.98
CA THR A 108 -13.78 27.90 16.93
C THR A 108 -15.02 27.01 17.06
N ARG A 109 -15.04 25.84 16.38
CA ARG A 109 -16.17 24.93 16.39
C ARG A 109 -16.40 24.36 17.80
N GLU A 110 -17.66 24.41 18.25
CA GLU A 110 -18.07 23.81 19.52
C GLU A 110 -17.89 22.29 19.49
N LEU A 111 -17.27 21.74 20.50
CA LEU A 111 -17.07 20.32 20.67
C LEU A 111 -18.29 19.68 21.32
N THR A 112 -18.78 18.60 20.75
CA THR A 112 -19.86 17.80 21.36
C THR A 112 -19.36 17.03 22.55
N HIS A 113 -20.19 16.88 23.59
CA HIS A 113 -19.82 16.05 24.75
C HIS A 113 -19.61 14.59 24.34
N ALA A 114 -18.48 14.02 24.76
CA ALA A 114 -18.19 12.62 24.51
C ALA A 114 -19.13 11.72 25.36
N PRO A 115 -19.89 10.79 24.76
CA PRO A 115 -20.70 9.85 25.52
C PRO A 115 -19.81 8.91 26.35
N ILE A 116 -20.32 8.44 27.48
CA ILE A 116 -19.57 7.56 28.41
C ILE A 116 -19.01 6.34 27.67
N ILE A 117 -19.77 5.78 26.73
CA ILE A 117 -19.35 4.62 25.94
C ILE A 117 -18.09 4.91 25.10
N ALA A 118 -17.97 6.10 24.54
CA ALA A 118 -16.78 6.50 23.79
C ALA A 118 -15.55 6.61 24.70
N ILE A 119 -15.73 7.09 25.93
CA ILE A 119 -14.64 7.17 26.92
C ILE A 119 -14.18 5.75 27.30
N VAL A 120 -15.12 4.83 27.54
CA VAL A 120 -14.80 3.43 27.86
C VAL A 120 -14.05 2.77 26.71
N LEU A 121 -14.53 2.92 25.46
CA LEU A 121 -13.85 2.38 24.28
C LEU A 121 -12.45 2.96 24.11
N TRP A 122 -12.29 4.27 24.35
CA TRP A 122 -10.98 4.91 24.30
C TRP A 122 -10.02 4.37 25.37
N LEU A 123 -10.50 4.15 26.60
CA LEU A 123 -9.69 3.55 27.67
C LEU A 123 -9.30 2.11 27.36
N LEU A 124 -10.21 1.32 26.75
CA LEU A 124 -9.92 -0.03 26.28
C LEU A 124 -8.85 -0.02 25.18
N LEU A 125 -8.98 0.88 24.19
CA LEU A 125 -7.99 1.03 23.14
C LEU A 125 -6.62 1.40 23.69
N PHE A 126 -6.57 2.38 24.60
CA PHE A 126 -5.34 2.81 25.26
C PHE A 126 -4.70 1.66 26.05
N SER A 127 -5.50 0.91 26.82
CA SER A 127 -5.00 -0.22 27.60
C SER A 127 -4.45 -1.34 26.69
N ALA A 128 -5.12 -1.65 25.59
CA ALA A 128 -4.66 -2.65 24.64
C ALA A 128 -3.34 -2.22 23.97
N CYS A 129 -3.23 -0.94 23.54
CA CYS A 129 -1.97 -0.39 23.01
C CYS A 129 -0.85 -0.42 24.05
N TRP A 130 -1.15 -0.13 25.33
CA TRP A 130 -0.20 -0.20 26.41
C TRP A 130 0.28 -1.64 26.67
N MET A 131 -0.64 -2.61 26.68
CA MET A 131 -0.29 -4.03 26.77
C MET A 131 0.60 -4.48 25.62
N MET A 132 0.38 -3.96 24.38
CA MET A 132 1.23 -4.24 23.23
C MET A 132 2.69 -3.85 23.49
N LEU A 133 2.94 -2.70 24.14
CA LEU A 133 4.29 -2.26 24.50
C LEU A 133 4.98 -3.21 25.48
N TRP A 134 4.22 -3.86 26.36
CA TRP A 134 4.80 -4.82 27.35
C TRP A 134 5.07 -6.18 26.72
N PHE A 135 4.18 -6.68 25.87
CA PHE A 135 4.22 -8.03 25.34
C PHE A 135 4.76 -8.12 23.91
N HIS A 136 5.31 -7.03 23.34
CA HIS A 136 5.81 -7.01 21.95
C HIS A 136 6.93 -8.03 21.67
N HIS A 137 7.65 -8.51 22.70
CA HIS A 137 8.66 -9.56 22.55
C HIS A 137 8.06 -10.95 22.38
N GLU A 138 6.85 -11.18 22.88
CA GLU A 138 6.13 -12.44 22.77
C GLU A 138 5.18 -12.37 21.59
N ARG A 139 5.62 -12.87 20.43
CA ARG A 139 4.95 -12.67 19.15
C ARG A 139 3.48 -13.11 19.14
N ILE A 140 3.17 -14.27 19.76
CA ILE A 140 1.78 -14.78 19.83
C ILE A 140 0.90 -13.82 20.64
N LYS A 141 1.38 -13.35 21.79
CA LYS A 141 0.64 -12.38 22.60
C LYS A 141 0.46 -11.06 21.85
N ALA A 142 1.50 -10.59 21.16
CA ALA A 142 1.42 -9.38 20.35
C ALA A 142 0.34 -9.48 19.25
N VAL A 143 0.24 -10.60 18.55
CA VAL A 143 -0.81 -10.82 17.54
C VAL A 143 -2.20 -10.85 18.17
N LEU A 144 -2.38 -11.54 19.31
CA LEU A 144 -3.66 -11.57 20.00
C LEU A 144 -4.09 -10.18 20.51
N ILE A 145 -3.14 -9.40 21.04
CA ILE A 145 -3.41 -8.01 21.48
C ILE A 145 -3.74 -7.13 20.27
N SER A 146 -3.07 -7.31 19.13
CA SER A 146 -3.42 -6.60 17.89
C SER A 146 -4.85 -6.88 17.45
N GLY A 147 -5.31 -8.14 17.52
CA GLY A 147 -6.71 -8.50 17.26
C GLY A 147 -7.67 -7.84 18.26
N ALA A 148 -7.29 -7.73 19.53
CA ALA A 148 -8.10 -7.01 20.52
C ALA A 148 -8.19 -5.49 20.20
N VAL A 149 -7.12 -4.86 19.74
CA VAL A 149 -7.13 -3.47 19.24
C VAL A 149 -8.12 -3.33 18.08
N GLY A 150 -8.07 -4.22 17.10
CA GLY A 150 -8.99 -4.21 15.96
C GLY A 150 -10.45 -4.38 16.37
N LEU A 151 -10.73 -5.28 17.35
CA LEU A 151 -12.08 -5.43 17.89
C LEU A 151 -12.60 -4.13 18.53
N VAL A 152 -11.77 -3.43 19.31
CA VAL A 152 -12.16 -2.14 19.91
C VAL A 152 -12.42 -1.09 18.83
N VAL A 153 -11.59 -1.04 17.78
CA VAL A 153 -11.79 -0.16 16.61
C VAL A 153 -13.12 -0.49 15.91
N THR A 154 -13.44 -1.77 15.74
CA THR A 154 -14.74 -2.21 15.20
C THR A 154 -15.91 -1.67 16.05
N MET A 155 -15.80 -1.75 17.38
CA MET A 155 -16.81 -1.22 18.29
C MET A 155 -16.95 0.30 18.20
N ILE A 156 -15.85 1.02 17.96
CA ILE A 156 -15.87 2.48 17.72
C ILE A 156 -16.63 2.78 16.43
N PHE A 157 -16.41 2.03 15.35
CA PHE A 157 -17.15 2.21 14.09
C PHE A 157 -18.66 1.96 14.26
N VAL A 158 -19.04 0.92 15.04
CA VAL A 158 -20.46 0.70 15.38
C VAL A 158 -21.03 1.88 16.16
N GLY A 159 -20.30 2.39 17.15
CA GLY A 159 -20.71 3.54 17.95
C GLY A 159 -20.84 4.84 17.15
N LEU A 160 -20.09 4.98 16.06
CA LEU A 160 -20.15 6.10 15.12
C LEU A 160 -21.15 5.89 13.98
N SER A 161 -22.01 4.86 14.06
CA SER A 161 -23.01 4.53 13.02
C SER A 161 -22.39 4.24 11.64
N ALA A 162 -21.23 3.58 11.61
CA ALA A 162 -20.53 3.19 10.40
C ALA A 162 -20.48 1.66 10.25
N PRO A 163 -21.63 1.00 9.97
CA PRO A 163 -21.73 -0.47 9.97
C PRO A 163 -20.93 -1.14 8.85
N ASP A 164 -20.79 -0.51 7.67
CA ASP A 164 -19.96 -1.03 6.58
C ASP A 164 -18.49 -1.11 7.02
N LEU A 165 -17.96 -0.05 7.65
CA LEU A 165 -16.60 -0.03 8.14
C LEU A 165 -16.39 -1.06 9.26
N ALA A 166 -17.37 -1.20 10.16
CA ALA A 166 -17.31 -2.20 11.23
C ALA A 166 -17.24 -3.63 10.69
N GLN A 167 -18.08 -3.96 9.70
CA GLN A 167 -18.07 -5.29 9.08
C GLN A 167 -16.76 -5.55 8.33
N THR A 168 -16.25 -4.57 7.61
CA THR A 168 -14.96 -4.68 6.92
C THR A 168 -13.82 -4.88 7.93
N GLN A 169 -13.78 -4.06 8.98
CA GLN A 169 -12.72 -4.12 10.01
C GLN A 169 -12.66 -5.50 10.66
N ILE A 170 -13.79 -6.03 11.14
CA ILE A 170 -13.79 -7.34 11.83
C ILE A 170 -13.38 -8.48 10.88
N THR A 171 -13.83 -8.46 9.63
CA THR A 171 -13.48 -9.51 8.66
C THR A 171 -12.01 -9.44 8.25
N VAL A 172 -11.46 -8.24 8.05
CA VAL A 172 -10.03 -8.03 7.77
C VAL A 172 -9.18 -8.45 8.96
N ASP A 173 -9.56 -8.08 10.18
CA ASP A 173 -8.80 -8.43 11.40
C ASP A 173 -8.70 -9.94 11.60
N VAL A 174 -9.79 -10.68 11.35
CA VAL A 174 -9.76 -12.14 11.44
C VAL A 174 -8.82 -12.75 10.41
N VAL A 175 -8.94 -12.33 9.14
CA VAL A 175 -8.06 -12.81 8.07
C VAL A 175 -6.60 -12.48 8.37
N THR A 176 -6.31 -11.25 8.75
CA THR A 176 -4.96 -10.78 9.06
C THR A 176 -4.37 -11.52 10.27
N THR A 177 -5.18 -11.73 11.33
CA THR A 177 -4.74 -12.50 12.50
C THR A 177 -4.37 -13.93 12.13
N VAL A 178 -5.17 -14.59 11.28
CA VAL A 178 -4.86 -15.94 10.81
C VAL A 178 -3.58 -15.96 9.97
N LEU A 179 -3.43 -15.02 9.03
CA LEU A 179 -2.21 -14.89 8.23
C LEU A 179 -0.96 -14.66 9.10
N LEU A 180 -1.07 -13.80 10.12
CA LEU A 180 0.02 -13.55 11.07
C LEU A 180 0.34 -14.79 11.90
N LEU A 181 -0.67 -15.51 12.42
CA LEU A 181 -0.45 -16.76 13.16
C LEU A 181 0.19 -17.83 12.30
N MET A 182 -0.22 -17.95 11.02
CA MET A 182 0.45 -18.85 10.06
C MET A 182 1.90 -18.45 9.82
N SER A 183 2.17 -17.16 9.63
CA SER A 183 3.53 -16.64 9.44
C SER A 183 4.40 -16.84 10.68
N LEU A 184 3.84 -16.68 11.88
CA LEU A 184 4.56 -16.90 13.15
C LEU A 184 5.03 -18.34 13.33
N SER A 185 4.37 -19.30 12.72
CA SER A 185 4.82 -20.70 12.77
C SER A 185 6.17 -20.94 12.08
N LEU A 186 6.57 -20.02 11.20
CA LEU A 186 7.86 -20.03 10.51
C LEU A 186 8.97 -19.29 11.28
N LEU A 187 8.61 -18.61 12.38
CA LEU A 187 9.49 -17.71 13.12
C LEU A 187 9.67 -18.20 14.58
N PRO A 188 10.80 -17.86 15.23
CA PRO A 188 10.97 -18.11 16.66
C PRO A 188 9.87 -17.44 17.49
N GLN A 189 9.47 -18.06 18.61
CA GLN A 189 8.38 -17.53 19.44
C GLN A 189 8.71 -16.19 20.11
N LEU A 190 9.97 -15.97 20.44
CA LEU A 190 10.46 -14.75 21.08
C LEU A 190 11.27 -13.90 20.11
N THR A 191 11.14 -12.60 20.23
CA THR A 191 12.00 -11.65 19.51
C THR A 191 13.28 -11.43 20.28
N PRO A 192 14.47 -11.45 19.65
CA PRO A 192 15.72 -11.20 20.34
C PRO A 192 15.78 -9.78 20.92
N TYR A 193 16.37 -9.64 22.11
CA TYR A 193 16.57 -8.35 22.79
C TYR A 193 17.77 -7.59 22.19
N GLU A 194 17.63 -7.11 20.97
CA GLU A 194 18.74 -6.46 20.24
C GLU A 194 18.82 -4.94 20.41
N SER A 195 17.84 -4.30 21.05
CA SER A 195 17.75 -2.84 21.10
C SER A 195 18.64 -2.22 22.18
N SER A 196 19.64 -1.43 21.78
CA SER A 196 20.40 -0.57 22.69
C SER A 196 19.50 0.51 23.31
N ARG A 197 19.85 1.04 24.49
CA ARG A 197 19.11 2.15 25.12
C ARG A 197 18.97 3.36 24.20
N SER A 198 19.99 3.68 23.41
CA SER A 198 19.95 4.77 22.44
C SER A 198 18.90 4.56 21.35
N ARG A 199 18.74 3.33 20.85
CA ARG A 199 17.70 3.00 19.87
C ARG A 199 16.30 3.15 20.46
N ARG A 200 16.07 2.67 21.68
CA ARG A 200 14.77 2.80 22.35
C ARG A 200 14.37 4.25 22.54
N TRP A 201 15.30 5.11 22.96
CA TRP A 201 15.04 6.55 23.09
C TRP A 201 14.74 7.22 21.76
N ARG A 202 15.50 6.89 20.71
CA ARG A 202 15.22 7.37 19.35
C ARG A 202 13.82 6.98 18.89
N ASP A 203 13.49 5.69 19.02
CA ASP A 203 12.21 5.15 18.57
C ASP A 203 11.04 5.71 19.39
N ALA A 204 11.24 5.91 20.71
CA ALA A 204 10.26 6.58 21.57
C ALA A 204 10.04 8.05 21.16
N LEU A 205 11.10 8.81 20.88
CA LEU A 205 10.99 10.19 20.43
C LEU A 205 10.25 10.29 19.08
N ILE A 206 10.53 9.39 18.14
CA ILE A 206 9.85 9.34 16.84
C ILE A 206 8.37 8.98 17.03
N ALA A 207 8.06 7.99 17.86
CA ALA A 207 6.69 7.56 18.13
C ALA A 207 5.87 8.66 18.83
N ILE A 208 6.44 9.29 19.86
CA ILE A 208 5.79 10.40 20.58
C ILE A 208 5.61 11.60 19.64
N GLY A 209 6.65 11.99 18.90
CA GLY A 209 6.58 13.09 17.94
C GLY A 209 5.54 12.87 16.85
N GLY A 210 5.51 11.66 16.27
CA GLY A 210 4.51 11.26 15.29
C GLY A 210 3.09 11.23 15.88
N GLY A 211 2.92 10.67 17.07
CA GLY A 211 1.64 10.61 17.76
C GLY A 211 1.09 11.99 18.11
N ILE A 212 1.91 12.88 18.65
CA ILE A 212 1.54 14.29 18.93
C ILE A 212 1.20 15.01 17.63
N GLY A 213 2.01 14.82 16.57
CA GLY A 213 1.77 15.45 15.28
C GLY A 213 0.42 15.06 14.68
N ILE A 214 0.12 13.75 14.62
CA ILE A 214 -1.17 13.24 14.12
C ILE A 214 -2.33 13.71 15.01
N GLY A 215 -2.17 13.62 16.34
CA GLY A 215 -3.18 14.10 17.27
C GLY A 215 -3.47 15.59 17.12
N TRP A 216 -2.44 16.40 16.90
CA TRP A 216 -2.57 17.82 16.64
C TRP A 216 -3.30 18.12 15.34
N ILE A 217 -2.96 17.40 14.26
CA ILE A 217 -3.67 17.52 12.97
C ILE A 217 -5.15 17.16 13.13
N ALA A 218 -5.43 16.04 13.79
CA ALA A 218 -6.80 15.61 14.06
C ALA A 218 -7.57 16.69 14.84
N TRP A 219 -6.94 17.28 15.86
CA TRP A 219 -7.50 18.37 16.64
C TRP A 219 -7.80 19.62 15.79
N LEU A 220 -6.85 20.02 14.93
CA LEU A 220 -7.05 21.15 14.01
C LEU A 220 -8.21 20.92 13.04
N VAL A 221 -8.35 19.69 12.52
CA VAL A 221 -9.43 19.34 11.58
C VAL A 221 -10.79 19.33 12.29
N ILE A 222 -10.87 18.72 13.48
CA ILE A 222 -12.14 18.59 14.22
C ILE A 222 -12.66 19.96 14.70
N THR A 223 -11.75 20.88 15.08
CA THR A 223 -12.10 22.19 15.63
C THR A 223 -12.40 23.25 14.56
N ARG A 224 -12.12 22.99 13.29
CA ARG A 224 -12.38 23.92 12.18
C ARG A 224 -13.71 23.61 11.50
N ASP A 225 -14.44 24.66 11.16
CA ASP A 225 -15.58 24.54 10.27
C ASP A 225 -15.11 24.28 8.85
N HIS A 226 -15.71 23.31 8.19
CA HIS A 226 -15.44 22.98 6.81
C HIS A 226 -16.74 22.70 6.07
N ASN A 227 -16.79 23.11 4.80
CA ASN A 227 -17.91 22.76 3.94
C ASN A 227 -17.75 21.31 3.50
N SER A 228 -18.55 20.43 4.12
CA SER A 228 -18.55 19.02 3.75
C SER A 228 -19.30 18.79 2.43
N ILE A 229 -18.77 17.95 1.56
CA ILE A 229 -19.45 17.49 0.34
C ILE A 229 -20.40 16.33 0.62
N SER A 230 -20.57 15.92 1.87
CA SER A 230 -21.45 14.81 2.27
C SER A 230 -22.91 15.02 1.87
N TRP A 231 -23.39 16.27 1.83
CA TRP A 231 -24.72 16.61 1.35
C TRP A 231 -24.94 16.13 -0.10
N PHE A 232 -23.93 16.27 -0.96
CA PHE A 232 -23.99 15.82 -2.35
C PHE A 232 -24.18 14.30 -2.41
N PHE A 233 -23.36 13.54 -1.69
CA PHE A 233 -23.46 12.08 -1.68
C PHE A 233 -24.79 11.60 -1.12
N ASN A 234 -25.28 12.21 -0.04
CA ASN A 234 -26.57 11.87 0.55
C ASN A 234 -27.77 12.15 -0.39
N GLN A 235 -27.71 13.23 -1.17
CA GLN A 235 -28.79 13.56 -2.10
C GLN A 235 -28.70 12.82 -3.43
N GLN A 236 -27.49 12.53 -3.90
CA GLN A 236 -27.27 11.99 -5.24
C GLN A 236 -27.03 10.47 -5.27
N SER A 237 -26.92 9.80 -4.11
CA SER A 237 -26.67 8.35 -4.08
C SER A 237 -27.78 7.54 -4.77
N ILE A 238 -29.06 7.91 -4.58
CA ILE A 238 -30.20 7.26 -5.24
C ILE A 238 -30.34 7.72 -6.69
N PRO A 239 -30.43 9.05 -7.01
CA PRO A 239 -30.68 9.49 -8.38
C PRO A 239 -29.57 9.16 -9.36
N LEU A 240 -28.31 9.26 -8.95
CA LEU A 240 -27.15 9.03 -9.82
C LEU A 240 -26.57 7.64 -9.63
N GLY A 241 -26.41 7.18 -8.38
CA GLY A 241 -25.78 5.89 -8.07
C GLY A 241 -26.77 4.73 -7.94
N GLY A 242 -28.08 5.01 -7.85
CA GLY A 242 -29.15 4.00 -7.79
C GLY A 242 -29.20 3.17 -6.50
N GLY A 243 -28.47 3.54 -5.45
CA GLY A 243 -28.38 2.77 -4.19
C GLY A 243 -28.69 3.62 -2.95
N THR A 244 -29.32 3.00 -1.94
CA THR A 244 -29.60 3.64 -0.64
C THR A 244 -28.42 3.55 0.33
N ASN A 245 -27.49 2.62 0.12
CA ASN A 245 -26.25 2.57 0.89
C ASN A 245 -25.25 3.57 0.32
N VAL A 246 -25.23 4.77 0.89
CA VAL A 246 -24.37 5.89 0.44
C VAL A 246 -22.88 5.49 0.46
N VAL A 247 -22.43 4.73 1.46
CA VAL A 247 -21.02 4.30 1.59
C VAL A 247 -20.64 3.41 0.41
N ASN A 248 -21.43 2.40 0.12
CA ASN A 248 -21.16 1.50 -1.01
C ASN A 248 -21.24 2.25 -2.35
N VAL A 249 -22.25 3.10 -2.55
CA VAL A 249 -22.37 3.91 -3.78
C VAL A 249 -21.14 4.81 -3.99
N ILE A 250 -20.59 5.41 -2.94
CA ILE A 250 -19.34 6.16 -3.05
C ILE A 250 -18.21 5.25 -3.53
N LEU A 251 -18.07 4.05 -2.98
CA LEU A 251 -16.98 3.12 -3.27
C LEU A 251 -17.08 2.47 -4.66
N VAL A 252 -18.32 2.20 -5.15
CA VAL A 252 -18.50 1.45 -6.41
C VAL A 252 -18.96 2.31 -7.58
N ASP A 253 -19.24 3.61 -7.37
CA ASP A 253 -19.67 4.55 -8.42
C ASP A 253 -18.94 5.89 -8.34
N PHE A 254 -19.20 6.73 -7.35
CA PHE A 254 -18.63 8.09 -7.30
C PHE A 254 -17.10 8.13 -7.17
N ARG A 255 -16.51 7.19 -6.44
CA ARG A 255 -15.07 7.06 -6.19
C ARG A 255 -14.55 5.64 -6.45
N VAL A 256 -15.16 4.98 -7.41
CA VAL A 256 -14.84 3.59 -7.78
C VAL A 256 -13.36 3.36 -8.14
N PHE A 257 -12.66 4.39 -8.58
CA PHE A 257 -11.22 4.32 -8.86
C PHE A 257 -10.40 3.98 -7.61
N ASP A 258 -10.83 4.45 -6.43
CA ASP A 258 -10.18 4.10 -5.16
C ASP A 258 -10.30 2.58 -4.90
N THR A 259 -11.51 2.03 -5.04
CA THR A 259 -11.74 0.58 -4.85
C THR A 259 -11.01 -0.27 -5.90
N PHE A 260 -10.94 0.20 -7.15
CA PHE A 260 -10.14 -0.46 -8.17
C PHE A 260 -8.65 -0.48 -7.79
N GLY A 261 -8.15 0.64 -7.23
CA GLY A 261 -6.80 0.73 -6.68
C GLY A 261 -6.58 -0.23 -5.50
N GLU A 262 -7.54 -0.33 -4.59
CA GLU A 262 -7.47 -1.23 -3.42
C GLU A 262 -7.33 -2.70 -3.83
N ILE A 263 -8.17 -3.19 -4.75
CA ILE A 263 -8.06 -4.58 -5.22
C ILE A 263 -6.79 -4.83 -6.04
N ALA A 264 -6.30 -3.82 -6.77
CA ALA A 264 -5.03 -3.93 -7.48
C ALA A 264 -3.86 -4.05 -6.49
N VAL A 265 -3.82 -3.22 -5.43
CA VAL A 265 -2.80 -3.30 -4.37
C VAL A 265 -2.88 -4.63 -3.63
N LEU A 266 -4.07 -5.13 -3.34
CA LEU A 266 -4.26 -6.43 -2.70
C LEU A 266 -3.71 -7.58 -3.58
N GLY A 267 -3.98 -7.53 -4.89
CA GLY A 267 -3.42 -8.48 -5.86
C GLY A 267 -1.89 -8.41 -5.93
N ILE A 268 -1.32 -7.20 -5.95
CA ILE A 268 0.13 -6.98 -5.93
C ILE A 268 0.74 -7.53 -4.63
N ALA A 269 0.10 -7.31 -3.49
CA ALA A 269 0.57 -7.83 -2.20
C ALA A 269 0.59 -9.37 -2.17
N ALA A 270 -0.44 -10.00 -2.73
CA ALA A 270 -0.51 -11.46 -2.82
C ALA A 270 0.59 -12.05 -3.73
N ILE A 271 0.79 -11.47 -4.92
CA ILE A 271 1.87 -11.86 -5.84
C ILE A 271 3.24 -11.55 -5.23
N GLY A 272 3.39 -10.41 -4.54
CA GLY A 272 4.61 -10.06 -3.83
C GLY A 272 4.96 -11.09 -2.74
N THR A 273 3.97 -11.59 -2.01
CA THR A 273 4.15 -12.68 -1.03
C THR A 273 4.65 -13.95 -1.70
N LEU A 274 4.07 -14.34 -2.83
CA LEU A 274 4.52 -15.48 -3.64
C LEU A 274 5.98 -15.30 -4.06
N CYS A 275 6.33 -14.16 -4.65
CA CYS A 275 7.70 -13.89 -5.12
C CYS A 275 8.73 -13.91 -3.96
N LEU A 276 8.38 -13.34 -2.80
CA LEU A 276 9.26 -13.35 -1.63
C LEU A 276 9.49 -14.77 -1.12
N MET A 277 8.46 -15.59 -1.04
CA MET A 277 8.58 -16.97 -0.56
C MET A 277 9.37 -17.85 -1.53
N ASP A 278 9.15 -17.69 -2.84
CA ASP A 278 9.96 -18.40 -3.86
C ASP A 278 11.43 -17.97 -3.82
N GLY A 279 11.71 -16.69 -3.63
CA GLY A 279 13.06 -16.18 -3.43
C GLY A 279 13.74 -16.78 -2.19
N MET A 280 13.02 -16.92 -1.09
CA MET A 280 13.53 -17.54 0.14
C MET A 280 13.82 -19.05 -0.05
N ARG A 281 12.98 -19.75 -0.80
CA ARG A 281 13.19 -21.17 -1.17
C ARG A 281 14.45 -21.34 -2.03
N ALA A 282 14.60 -20.50 -3.04
CA ALA A 282 15.76 -20.56 -3.95
C ALA A 282 17.10 -20.33 -3.25
N HIS A 283 17.14 -19.54 -2.18
CA HIS A 283 18.38 -19.25 -1.42
C HIS A 283 18.62 -20.20 -0.25
N GLY A 284 17.79 -21.24 -0.05
CA GLY A 284 17.95 -22.21 1.03
C GLY A 284 17.87 -21.61 2.45
N THR A 285 17.32 -20.40 2.57
CA THR A 285 17.31 -19.62 3.82
C THR A 285 16.26 -20.13 4.81
N ILE A 286 15.37 -21.02 4.40
CA ILE A 286 14.41 -21.68 5.28
C ILE A 286 15.16 -22.83 5.96
N MET A 287 15.97 -22.49 6.97
CA MET A 287 16.47 -23.48 7.91
C MET A 287 15.29 -23.95 8.75
N THR A 288 14.78 -25.13 8.44
CA THR A 288 13.91 -25.91 9.31
C THR A 288 14.70 -26.36 10.53
N GLN A 289 14.96 -25.45 11.48
CA GLN A 289 15.37 -25.86 12.81
C GLN A 289 14.16 -26.50 13.51
N GLY A 290 14.07 -27.81 13.40
CA GLY A 290 13.73 -28.72 14.48
C GLY A 290 12.38 -28.58 15.20
N LEU A 291 11.33 -28.04 14.56
CA LEU A 291 9.97 -28.22 15.04
C LEU A 291 9.26 -29.21 14.10
N THR A 292 9.54 -30.49 14.31
CA THR A 292 8.67 -31.58 13.85
C THR A 292 7.32 -31.44 14.55
N TYR A 293 6.51 -30.47 14.16
CA TYR A 293 5.08 -30.56 14.42
C TYR A 293 4.56 -31.72 13.54
N ARG A 294 4.53 -32.93 14.10
CA ARG A 294 3.67 -34.00 13.60
C ARG A 294 2.26 -33.37 13.60
N PHE A 295 1.74 -33.10 12.44
CA PHE A 295 0.33 -32.77 12.27
C PHE A 295 -0.44 -34.01 12.76
N ASN A 296 -0.86 -34.00 14.02
CA ASN A 296 -1.95 -34.86 14.42
C ASN A 296 -3.13 -34.47 13.53
N PRO A 297 -3.85 -35.45 12.94
CA PRO A 297 -5.03 -35.15 12.16
C PRO A 297 -5.92 -34.22 12.99
N SER A 298 -6.37 -33.11 12.36
CA SER A 298 -7.20 -32.14 13.05
C SER A 298 -8.35 -32.84 13.78
N PRO A 299 -8.75 -32.40 14.98
CA PRO A 299 -9.81 -33.05 15.73
C PRO A 299 -11.05 -33.26 14.87
N LEU A 300 -11.67 -34.41 14.97
CA LEU A 300 -12.88 -34.78 14.17
C LEU A 300 -13.96 -33.69 14.26
N MET A 301 -14.13 -33.11 15.45
CA MET A 301 -15.05 -31.99 15.69
C MET A 301 -14.75 -30.80 14.78
N LEU A 302 -13.49 -30.39 14.66
CA LEU A 302 -13.11 -29.27 13.80
C LEU A 302 -13.42 -29.56 12.33
N ARG A 303 -13.17 -30.78 11.84
CA ARG A 303 -13.44 -31.19 10.46
C ARG A 303 -14.95 -31.17 10.15
N ILE A 304 -15.76 -31.70 11.05
CA ILE A 304 -17.22 -31.71 10.91
C ILE A 304 -17.75 -30.27 10.94
N THR A 305 -17.31 -29.47 11.90
CA THR A 305 -17.75 -28.07 12.04
C THR A 305 -17.37 -27.27 10.81
N ALA A 306 -16.14 -27.40 10.30
CA ALA A 306 -15.69 -26.73 9.09
C ALA A 306 -16.55 -27.08 7.88
N SER A 307 -16.90 -28.37 7.69
CA SER A 307 -17.73 -28.79 6.56
C SER A 307 -19.16 -28.20 6.59
N TRP A 308 -19.71 -27.91 7.75
CA TRP A 308 -21.01 -27.24 7.91
C TRP A 308 -20.90 -25.71 7.77
N ILE A 309 -19.82 -25.12 8.29
CA ILE A 309 -19.60 -23.67 8.20
C ILE A 309 -19.49 -23.20 6.75
N LEU A 310 -18.84 -23.96 5.87
CA LEU A 310 -18.61 -23.53 4.49
C LEU A 310 -19.90 -23.17 3.74
N PRO A 311 -20.90 -24.08 3.59
CA PRO A 311 -22.11 -23.74 2.85
C PRO A 311 -22.90 -22.60 3.51
N ILE A 312 -22.94 -22.55 4.84
CA ILE A 312 -23.61 -21.46 5.57
C ILE A 312 -22.94 -20.11 5.28
N ALA A 313 -21.61 -20.08 5.39
CA ALA A 313 -20.84 -18.84 5.14
C ALA A 313 -20.94 -18.40 3.68
N LEU A 314 -20.99 -19.34 2.71
CA LEU A 314 -21.20 -18.98 1.30
C LEU A 314 -22.59 -18.36 1.07
N VAL A 315 -23.63 -18.89 1.69
CA VAL A 315 -24.98 -18.30 1.61
C VAL A 315 -25.01 -16.91 2.23
N ILE A 316 -24.38 -16.73 3.42
CA ILE A 316 -24.27 -15.43 4.07
C ILE A 316 -23.47 -14.47 3.21
N SER A 317 -22.35 -14.90 2.65
CA SER A 317 -21.52 -14.11 1.75
C SER A 317 -22.30 -13.62 0.53
N LEU A 318 -23.03 -14.53 -0.13
CA LEU A 318 -23.88 -14.19 -1.27
C LEU A 318 -24.98 -13.19 -0.88
N TYR A 319 -25.61 -13.38 0.28
CA TYR A 319 -26.62 -12.45 0.79
C TYR A 319 -26.02 -11.06 1.04
N ILE A 320 -24.84 -10.96 1.68
CA ILE A 320 -24.15 -9.69 1.95
C ILE A 320 -23.68 -9.04 0.64
N PHE A 321 -23.26 -9.83 -0.34
CA PHE A 321 -22.91 -9.35 -1.67
C PHE A 321 -24.12 -8.69 -2.36
N LEU A 322 -25.24 -9.41 -2.44
CA LEU A 322 -26.42 -8.92 -3.17
C LEU A 322 -27.08 -7.70 -2.52
N ARG A 323 -27.03 -7.59 -1.20
CA ARG A 323 -27.64 -6.46 -0.49
C ARG A 323 -26.76 -5.22 -0.46
N GLY A 324 -25.46 -5.30 -0.81
CA GLY A 324 -24.47 -4.25 -0.58
C GLY A 324 -24.82 -2.88 -1.15
N HIS A 325 -25.58 -2.83 -2.25
CA HIS A 325 -26.01 -1.59 -2.87
C HIS A 325 -27.05 -0.81 -2.06
N ASN A 326 -27.85 -1.49 -1.24
CA ASN A 326 -28.93 -0.90 -0.48
C ASN A 326 -28.75 -0.98 1.05
N LEU A 327 -27.99 -1.94 1.53
CA LEU A 327 -27.72 -2.21 2.94
C LEU A 327 -26.22 -2.44 3.14
N PRO A 328 -25.70 -2.37 4.39
CA PRO A 328 -24.30 -2.66 4.67
C PRO A 328 -23.85 -4.01 4.08
N GLY A 329 -22.78 -3.99 3.28
CA GLY A 329 -22.28 -5.16 2.55
C GLY A 329 -21.39 -4.80 1.37
N GLY A 330 -21.48 -5.62 0.30
CA GLY A 330 -20.75 -5.44 -0.96
C GLY A 330 -19.70 -6.52 -1.21
N GLY A 331 -19.05 -6.45 -2.38
CA GLY A 331 -18.14 -7.49 -2.86
C GLY A 331 -16.91 -7.70 -1.99
N PHE A 332 -16.36 -6.64 -1.44
CA PHE A 332 -15.17 -6.72 -0.58
C PHE A 332 -15.44 -7.51 0.70
N ILE A 333 -16.51 -7.17 1.44
CA ILE A 333 -16.89 -7.85 2.69
C ILE A 333 -17.30 -9.29 2.40
N ALA A 334 -18.11 -9.50 1.37
CA ALA A 334 -18.54 -10.83 0.96
C ALA A 334 -17.34 -11.71 0.55
N GLY A 335 -16.38 -11.16 -0.20
CA GLY A 335 -15.14 -11.84 -0.57
C GLY A 335 -14.32 -12.27 0.64
N LEU A 336 -14.18 -11.40 1.65
CA LEU A 336 -13.50 -11.73 2.91
C LEU A 336 -14.21 -12.82 3.70
N ILE A 337 -15.54 -12.81 3.77
CA ILE A 337 -16.31 -13.87 4.45
C ILE A 337 -16.10 -15.22 3.76
N THR A 338 -16.13 -15.24 2.44
CA THR A 338 -15.83 -16.45 1.67
C THR A 338 -14.40 -16.92 1.89
N ALA A 339 -13.45 -16.02 1.83
CA ALA A 339 -12.05 -16.34 2.11
C ALA A 339 -11.88 -16.90 3.53
N MET A 340 -12.55 -16.32 4.54
CA MET A 340 -12.55 -16.80 5.91
C MET A 340 -13.09 -18.24 6.02
N ALA A 341 -14.20 -18.54 5.33
CA ALA A 341 -14.76 -19.89 5.30
C ALA A 341 -13.79 -20.91 4.66
N LEU A 342 -13.12 -20.52 3.59
CA LEU A 342 -12.08 -21.33 2.94
C LEU A 342 -10.82 -21.50 3.81
N ILE A 343 -10.43 -20.47 4.56
CA ILE A 343 -9.35 -20.56 5.56
C ILE A 343 -9.68 -21.60 6.63
N ILE A 344 -10.90 -21.60 7.13
CA ILE A 344 -11.33 -22.60 8.12
C ILE A 344 -11.23 -24.02 7.52
N GLN A 345 -11.62 -24.22 6.24
CA GLN A 345 -11.39 -25.49 5.55
C GLN A 345 -9.90 -25.83 5.48
N TYR A 346 -9.07 -24.86 5.11
CA TYR A 346 -7.64 -25.04 5.00
C TYR A 346 -6.99 -25.48 6.32
N ILE A 347 -7.41 -24.89 7.44
CA ILE A 347 -6.95 -25.25 8.78
C ILE A 347 -7.49 -26.63 9.20
N ALA A 348 -8.77 -26.95 8.89
CA ALA A 348 -9.44 -28.16 9.34
C ALA A 348 -9.08 -29.40 8.53
N LEU A 349 -9.00 -29.28 7.20
CA LEU A 349 -8.77 -30.39 6.28
C LEU A 349 -7.31 -30.48 5.81
N GLY A 350 -6.57 -29.40 5.90
CA GLY A 350 -5.23 -29.25 5.34
C GLY A 350 -5.26 -28.77 3.89
N GLN A 351 -4.07 -28.40 3.42
CA GLN A 351 -3.88 -27.81 2.08
C GLN A 351 -4.36 -28.74 0.96
N ASP A 352 -3.86 -29.98 0.95
CA ASP A 352 -4.11 -30.92 -0.15
C ASP A 352 -5.60 -31.21 -0.36
N GLN A 353 -6.35 -31.42 0.73
CA GLN A 353 -7.78 -31.73 0.64
C GLN A 353 -8.58 -30.49 0.20
N THR A 354 -8.22 -29.31 0.69
CA THR A 354 -8.89 -28.06 0.31
C THR A 354 -8.61 -27.71 -1.14
N GLU A 355 -7.39 -27.88 -1.62
CA GLU A 355 -7.01 -27.65 -3.02
C GLU A 355 -7.69 -28.67 -3.95
N GLN A 356 -7.81 -29.94 -3.54
CA GLN A 356 -8.58 -30.94 -4.28
C GLN A 356 -10.06 -30.57 -4.37
N MET A 357 -10.67 -30.10 -3.27
CA MET A 357 -12.07 -29.66 -3.24
C MET A 357 -12.31 -28.49 -4.21
N LEU A 358 -11.38 -27.54 -4.27
CA LEU A 358 -11.44 -26.38 -5.15
C LEU A 358 -10.91 -26.67 -6.57
N LYS A 359 -10.40 -27.90 -6.83
CA LYS A 359 -9.68 -28.28 -8.06
C LYS A 359 -8.49 -27.34 -8.34
N ALA A 360 -7.92 -26.75 -7.30
CA ALA A 360 -6.78 -25.85 -7.37
C ALA A 360 -5.49 -26.68 -7.41
N LYS A 361 -4.89 -26.83 -8.59
CA LYS A 361 -3.56 -27.43 -8.69
C LYS A 361 -2.50 -26.35 -8.44
N SER A 362 -1.79 -26.43 -7.29
CA SER A 362 -0.55 -25.68 -7.05
C SER A 362 -0.69 -24.14 -7.03
N GLY A 363 -1.67 -23.59 -6.33
CA GLY A 363 -1.79 -22.13 -6.14
C GLY A 363 -2.15 -21.31 -7.39
N ARG A 364 -1.86 -21.82 -8.60
CA ARG A 364 -2.10 -21.12 -9.88
C ARG A 364 -3.56 -20.71 -10.11
N LEU A 365 -4.51 -21.44 -9.51
CA LEU A 365 -5.93 -21.09 -9.60
C LEU A 365 -6.20 -19.74 -8.93
N TYR A 366 -5.55 -19.46 -7.80
CA TYR A 366 -5.74 -18.22 -7.06
C TYR A 366 -5.15 -16.99 -7.79
N GLU A 367 -4.02 -17.17 -8.50
CA GLU A 367 -3.47 -16.16 -9.40
C GLU A 367 -4.44 -15.84 -10.54
N ILE A 368 -5.06 -16.88 -11.13
CA ILE A 368 -6.09 -16.72 -12.16
C ILE A 368 -7.30 -15.96 -11.60
N TRP A 369 -7.76 -16.25 -10.38
CA TRP A 369 -8.87 -15.54 -9.77
C TRP A 369 -8.54 -14.04 -9.59
N ILE A 370 -7.32 -13.69 -9.14
CA ILE A 370 -6.88 -12.29 -9.06
C ILE A 370 -6.94 -11.64 -10.44
N GLY A 371 -6.37 -12.29 -11.46
CA GLY A 371 -6.35 -11.77 -12.82
C GLY A 371 -7.75 -11.61 -13.42
N VAL A 372 -8.62 -12.60 -13.24
CA VAL A 372 -10.02 -12.57 -13.72
C VAL A 372 -10.81 -11.49 -12.98
N GLY A 373 -10.67 -11.37 -11.65
CA GLY A 373 -11.37 -10.36 -10.87
C GLY A 373 -10.98 -8.94 -11.27
N LEU A 374 -9.68 -8.67 -11.40
CA LEU A 374 -9.17 -7.38 -11.90
C LEU A 374 -9.63 -7.10 -13.34
N SER A 375 -9.67 -8.13 -14.18
CA SER A 375 -10.15 -8.00 -15.55
C SER A 375 -11.64 -7.67 -15.60
N ILE A 376 -12.48 -8.32 -14.81
CA ILE A 376 -13.92 -8.00 -14.71
C ILE A 376 -14.10 -6.56 -14.28
N ALA A 377 -13.43 -6.13 -13.21
CA ALA A 377 -13.53 -4.77 -12.69
C ALA A 377 -13.04 -3.73 -13.72
N GLY A 378 -11.91 -3.99 -14.39
CA GLY A 378 -11.36 -3.12 -15.43
C GLY A 378 -12.24 -3.05 -16.68
N LEU A 379 -12.76 -4.18 -17.14
CA LEU A 379 -13.66 -4.24 -18.31
C LEU A 379 -15.00 -3.55 -18.03
N THR A 380 -15.53 -3.65 -16.81
CA THR A 380 -16.72 -2.89 -16.39
C THR A 380 -16.46 -1.39 -16.51
N GLY A 381 -15.26 -0.93 -16.12
CA GLY A 381 -14.86 0.47 -16.28
C GLY A 381 -14.71 0.88 -17.74
N LEU A 382 -14.11 0.04 -18.58
CA LEU A 382 -13.96 0.29 -20.03
C LEU A 382 -15.30 0.30 -20.75
N ALA A 383 -16.27 -0.48 -20.31
CA ALA A 383 -17.60 -0.53 -20.90
C ALA A 383 -18.28 0.85 -20.90
N ALA A 384 -18.02 1.71 -19.92
CA ALA A 384 -18.55 3.08 -19.88
C ALA A 384 -18.21 3.92 -21.12
N TRP A 385 -17.04 3.69 -21.73
CA TRP A 385 -16.60 4.41 -22.95
C TRP A 385 -17.48 4.14 -24.16
N PHE A 386 -18.07 2.92 -24.26
CA PHE A 386 -18.98 2.62 -25.38
C PHE A 386 -20.26 3.47 -25.38
N TRP A 387 -20.58 4.06 -24.24
CA TRP A 387 -21.70 5.01 -24.08
C TRP A 387 -21.25 6.47 -23.95
N GLY A 388 -19.97 6.77 -24.31
CA GLY A 388 -19.41 8.11 -24.25
C GLY A 388 -19.30 8.69 -22.84
N ARG A 389 -19.26 7.85 -21.81
CA ARG A 389 -19.13 8.25 -20.41
C ARG A 389 -17.68 8.09 -19.92
N PRO A 390 -17.26 8.81 -18.87
CA PRO A 390 -15.96 8.63 -18.25
C PRO A 390 -15.73 7.18 -17.79
N PHE A 391 -14.46 6.78 -17.73
CA PHE A 391 -14.05 5.47 -17.22
C PHE A 391 -14.63 5.19 -15.84
N LEU A 392 -15.14 3.98 -15.62
CA LEU A 392 -15.77 3.51 -14.38
C LEU A 392 -17.09 4.21 -14.01
N THR A 393 -17.74 4.93 -14.91
CA THR A 393 -19.10 5.45 -14.63
C THR A 393 -20.08 4.29 -14.64
N SER A 394 -20.89 4.16 -13.56
CA SER A 394 -21.91 3.14 -13.50
C SER A 394 -23.19 3.54 -14.27
N ALA A 395 -23.93 2.53 -14.69
CA ALA A 395 -25.29 2.67 -15.23
C ALA A 395 -26.23 1.76 -14.43
N HIS A 396 -27.45 2.22 -14.19
CA HIS A 396 -28.46 1.44 -13.46
C HIS A 396 -29.77 1.39 -14.26
N ILE A 397 -30.44 0.24 -14.15
CA ILE A 397 -31.73 -0.02 -14.80
C ILE A 397 -32.65 -0.70 -13.79
N TYR A 398 -33.89 -0.27 -13.74
CA TYR A 398 -34.95 -0.93 -12.98
C TYR A 398 -35.64 -1.97 -13.89
N VAL A 399 -35.61 -3.23 -13.47
CA VAL A 399 -36.29 -4.34 -14.18
C VAL A 399 -37.34 -4.91 -13.26
N ASN A 400 -38.54 -5.08 -13.77
CA ASN A 400 -39.68 -5.63 -13.02
C ASN A 400 -39.98 -7.06 -13.51
N PRO A 401 -39.26 -8.10 -13.07
CA PRO A 401 -39.60 -9.47 -13.38
C PRO A 401 -40.92 -9.85 -12.71
N PRO A 402 -41.82 -10.61 -13.38
CA PRO A 402 -43.17 -10.87 -12.88
C PRO A 402 -43.26 -11.70 -11.60
N ILE A 403 -42.17 -12.30 -11.11
CA ILE A 403 -42.15 -13.17 -9.92
C ILE A 403 -41.39 -12.53 -8.75
N ILE A 404 -40.41 -11.64 -9.02
CA ILE A 404 -39.43 -11.17 -8.02
C ILE A 404 -39.72 -9.73 -7.60
N GLY A 405 -40.55 -8.97 -8.35
CA GLY A 405 -40.81 -7.57 -8.09
C GLY A 405 -39.75 -6.65 -8.71
N GLU A 406 -39.73 -5.38 -8.29
CA GLU A 406 -38.74 -4.41 -8.78
C GLU A 406 -37.32 -4.82 -8.39
N MET A 407 -36.50 -5.07 -9.39
CA MET A 407 -35.08 -5.41 -9.23
C MET A 407 -34.21 -4.31 -9.82
N HIS A 408 -33.38 -3.72 -9.00
CA HIS A 408 -32.43 -2.71 -9.41
C HIS A 408 -31.12 -3.40 -9.86
N LEU A 409 -30.80 -3.29 -11.14
CA LEU A 409 -29.56 -3.80 -11.73
C LEU A 409 -28.64 -2.61 -12.01
N ALA A 410 -27.50 -2.58 -11.35
CA ALA A 410 -26.45 -1.61 -11.59
C ALA A 410 -25.22 -2.29 -12.17
N SER A 411 -24.53 -1.65 -13.12
CA SER A 411 -23.24 -2.13 -13.62
C SER A 411 -22.17 -2.15 -12.51
N ALA A 412 -22.37 -1.35 -11.46
CA ALA A 412 -21.60 -1.39 -10.22
C ALA A 412 -21.59 -2.78 -9.57
N ALA A 413 -22.66 -3.57 -9.69
CA ALA A 413 -22.70 -4.95 -9.19
C ALA A 413 -21.71 -5.85 -9.93
N LEU A 414 -21.52 -5.66 -11.25
CA LEU A 414 -20.54 -6.42 -12.02
C LEU A 414 -19.10 -6.05 -11.62
N PHE A 415 -18.85 -4.77 -11.37
CA PHE A 415 -17.58 -4.32 -10.79
C PHE A 415 -17.33 -5.00 -9.45
N ASP A 416 -18.34 -5.05 -8.60
CA ASP A 416 -18.29 -5.65 -7.26
C ASP A 416 -18.03 -7.18 -7.31
N VAL A 417 -18.50 -7.89 -8.36
CA VAL A 417 -18.09 -9.29 -8.64
C VAL A 417 -16.56 -9.36 -8.86
N GLY A 418 -16.01 -8.42 -9.63
CA GLY A 418 -14.56 -8.34 -9.83
C GLY A 418 -13.81 -8.15 -8.52
N VAL A 419 -14.30 -7.28 -7.64
CA VAL A 419 -13.77 -7.05 -6.29
C VAL A 419 -13.81 -8.35 -5.48
N TYR A 420 -14.97 -9.00 -5.42
CA TYR A 420 -15.18 -10.26 -4.70
C TYR A 420 -14.18 -11.33 -5.11
N VAL A 421 -14.06 -11.60 -6.42
CA VAL A 421 -13.17 -12.64 -6.94
C VAL A 421 -11.70 -12.32 -6.66
N THR A 422 -11.30 -11.05 -6.79
CA THR A 422 -9.92 -10.60 -6.49
C THR A 422 -9.59 -10.81 -5.01
N VAL A 423 -10.49 -10.41 -4.11
CA VAL A 423 -10.28 -10.55 -2.65
C VAL A 423 -10.12 -12.00 -2.25
N VAL A 424 -11.03 -12.89 -2.72
CA VAL A 424 -10.93 -14.32 -2.44
C VAL A 424 -9.62 -14.89 -2.98
N GLY A 425 -9.29 -14.57 -4.24
CA GLY A 425 -8.05 -15.03 -4.88
C GLY A 425 -6.80 -14.60 -4.15
N ALA A 426 -6.72 -13.31 -3.76
CA ALA A 426 -5.56 -12.75 -3.09
C ALA A 426 -5.34 -13.36 -1.69
N VAL A 427 -6.40 -13.47 -0.89
CA VAL A 427 -6.30 -14.05 0.45
C VAL A 427 -5.93 -15.53 0.38
N MET A 428 -6.55 -16.29 -0.53
CA MET A 428 -6.26 -17.71 -0.68
C MET A 428 -4.85 -17.96 -1.25
N LEU A 429 -4.35 -17.09 -2.14
CA LEU A 429 -2.96 -17.18 -2.62
C LEU A 429 -1.98 -17.00 -1.47
N MET A 430 -2.14 -15.96 -0.65
CA MET A 430 -1.26 -15.71 0.50
C MET A 430 -1.25 -16.90 1.46
N ILE A 431 -2.41 -17.49 1.77
CA ILE A 431 -2.52 -18.63 2.67
C ILE A 431 -1.90 -19.91 2.07
N SER A 432 -2.17 -20.19 0.80
CA SER A 432 -1.59 -21.33 0.10
C SER A 432 -0.06 -21.27 0.09
N VAL A 433 0.51 -20.11 -0.22
CA VAL A 433 1.95 -19.88 -0.26
C VAL A 433 2.60 -20.03 1.11
N LEU A 434 1.98 -19.49 2.16
CA LEU A 434 2.47 -19.64 3.54
C LEU A 434 2.31 -21.07 4.07
N GLY A 435 1.25 -21.78 3.65
CA GLY A 435 1.02 -23.19 4.00
C GLY A 435 2.03 -24.15 3.34
N ASP A 436 2.28 -23.96 2.04
CA ASP A 436 3.20 -24.82 1.26
C ASP A 436 4.66 -24.73 1.72
N SER A 437 5.07 -23.59 2.28
CA SER A 437 6.40 -23.44 2.86
C SER A 437 6.71 -24.42 4.01
N ARG A 438 5.65 -24.98 4.64
CA ARG A 438 5.78 -26.03 5.67
C ARG A 438 6.06 -27.42 5.09
N HIS A 439 5.55 -27.71 3.89
CA HIS A 439 5.68 -29.06 3.27
C HIS A 439 7.02 -29.25 2.57
N SER A 440 7.57 -28.24 1.95
CA SER A 440 8.86 -28.31 1.26
C SER A 440 10.06 -28.53 2.19
N GLY A 441 9.93 -28.27 3.50
CA GLY A 441 10.93 -28.58 4.51
C GLY A 441 11.00 -30.09 4.91
N MET A 442 10.02 -30.89 4.51
CA MET A 442 9.93 -32.34 4.89
C MET A 442 10.42 -33.30 3.81
N SER A 443 10.73 -32.85 2.60
CA SER A 443 11.14 -33.72 1.48
C SER A 443 12.66 -33.89 1.31
N GLY A 444 13.47 -33.50 2.27
CA GLY A 444 14.89 -33.82 2.32
C GLY A 444 15.08 -35.34 2.57
N PRO A 445 15.99 -36.04 1.84
CA PRO A 445 16.25 -37.43 2.12
C PRO A 445 16.74 -37.61 3.56
N LEU A 446 16.13 -38.54 4.29
CA LEU A 446 16.58 -38.96 5.61
C LEU A 446 18.08 -39.30 5.53
N PRO A 447 18.92 -38.82 6.47
CA PRO A 447 20.30 -39.30 6.54
C PRO A 447 20.25 -40.83 6.73
N LYS A 448 20.88 -41.55 5.84
CA LYS A 448 21.11 -42.99 5.98
C LYS A 448 22.01 -43.19 7.21
N GLU A 449 21.51 -43.91 8.20
CA GLU A 449 22.28 -44.42 9.32
C GLU A 449 23.42 -45.35 8.85
#